data_f57bf97936f9aa68c91373cde94df1df
#
_entry.id   f57bf97936f9aa68c91373cde94df1df
#
_cell.length_a   1.000
_cell.length_b   1.000
_cell.length_c   1.000
_cell.angle_alpha   90.00
_cell.angle_beta   90.00
_cell.angle_gamma   90.00
#
_symmetry.space_group_name_H-M   'P 1'
#
loop_
_entity.id
_entity.type
_entity.pdbx_description
1 polymer ?
#
loop_
_entity_poly.entity_id
_entity_poly.type
_entity_poly.pdbx_seq_one_letter_code
_entity_poly.pdbx_strand_id
1 'polypeptide(L)'
;MGKSAGESVPVMEHSEPFLLINFKTYLEATGKRAVELSKRIEKVSEEQGVRVGVAPQFCDIERVAASVDIPVFAQHIDSMPAGASTGHVLAESVKAAGADGTLINHSERPLRLADIDMAVQLAKQTGLRSVVCAGTARLSAAVSLSEPDMVAIEPPELIGTGRAVSKENPEIVTDSVKRVHRVNPAVRILCGAGISTGDDVYAALKLGTDGILVASGIVKAADPEQVLSSFCEAVLRVE
;
A
#
# COMPACT_ATOMS: atom_id res chain seq x y z
N MET A 1 -6.57 -26.11 -1.61
CA MET A 1 -5.62 -26.40 -2.71
C MET A 1 -4.56 -25.34 -2.63
N GLY A 2 -3.32 -25.67 -2.24
CA GLY A 2 -2.26 -24.70 -2.08
C GLY A 2 -1.85 -24.09 -3.43
N LYS A 3 -1.57 -22.78 -3.45
CA LYS A 3 -0.94 -22.11 -4.61
C LYS A 3 0.31 -22.91 -5.01
N SER A 4 0.42 -23.34 -6.28
CA SER A 4 1.59 -24.05 -6.79
C SER A 4 2.81 -23.12 -6.74
N ALA A 5 3.92 -23.59 -6.18
CA ALA A 5 5.20 -22.89 -6.23
C ALA A 5 5.63 -22.74 -7.70
N GLY A 6 5.46 -21.55 -8.27
CA GLY A 6 5.91 -21.27 -9.64
C GLY A 6 5.02 -20.33 -10.45
N GLU A 7 3.88 -19.89 -9.97
CA GLU A 7 3.10 -18.88 -10.68
C GLU A 7 3.72 -17.49 -10.46
N SER A 8 4.17 -16.89 -11.57
CA SER A 8 4.63 -15.50 -11.61
C SER A 8 3.50 -14.61 -11.08
N VAL A 9 3.80 -13.79 -10.07
CA VAL A 9 2.89 -12.74 -9.61
C VAL A 9 2.43 -11.96 -10.84
N PRO A 10 1.10 -11.79 -11.06
CA PRO A 10 0.61 -11.07 -12.22
C PRO A 10 1.28 -9.69 -12.28
N VAL A 11 1.92 -9.38 -13.40
CA VAL A 11 2.46 -8.04 -13.66
C VAL A 11 1.27 -7.09 -13.56
N MET A 12 1.32 -6.15 -12.63
CA MET A 12 0.29 -5.11 -12.54
C MET A 12 0.42 -4.28 -13.82
N GLU A 13 -0.56 -4.38 -14.71
CA GLU A 13 -0.63 -3.48 -15.86
C GLU A 13 -0.69 -2.04 -15.34
N HIS A 14 0.08 -1.14 -15.97
CA HIS A 14 0.22 0.26 -15.55
C HIS A 14 -1.07 1.09 -15.66
N SER A 15 -2.17 0.50 -16.16
CA SER A 15 -3.40 1.20 -16.49
C SER A 15 -4.47 1.19 -15.39
N GLU A 16 -4.47 0.22 -14.47
CA GLU A 16 -5.55 0.08 -13.50
C GLU A 16 -5.19 0.67 -12.12
N PRO A 17 -6.06 1.53 -11.54
CA PRO A 17 -5.85 2.04 -10.18
C PRO A 17 -5.78 0.92 -9.13
N PHE A 18 -4.92 1.10 -8.12
CA PHE A 18 -4.71 0.13 -7.04
C PHE A 18 -5.06 0.75 -5.68
N LEU A 19 -5.94 0.09 -4.92
CA LEU A 19 -6.33 0.49 -3.58
C LEU A 19 -5.62 -0.38 -2.54
N LEU A 20 -4.68 0.17 -1.76
CA LEU A 20 -3.99 -0.57 -0.70
C LEU A 20 -4.53 -0.17 0.67
N ILE A 21 -5.07 -1.13 1.43
CA ILE A 21 -5.67 -0.92 2.74
C ILE A 21 -4.70 -1.36 3.83
N ASN A 22 -4.10 -0.38 4.52
CA ASN A 22 -3.17 -0.61 5.62
C ASN A 22 -3.96 -0.83 6.94
N PHE A 23 -3.87 -2.03 7.48
CA PHE A 23 -4.55 -2.39 8.73
C PHE A 23 -3.89 -1.77 9.96
N LYS A 24 -2.66 -1.26 9.81
CA LYS A 24 -1.86 -0.73 10.94
C LYS A 24 -1.90 -1.71 12.12
N THR A 25 -2.02 -1.20 13.34
CA THR A 25 -2.15 -2.00 14.56
C THR A 25 -3.56 -1.88 15.18
N TYR A 26 -4.57 -1.63 14.34
CA TYR A 26 -5.94 -1.50 14.81
C TYR A 26 -6.51 -2.84 15.25
N LEU A 27 -7.15 -2.86 16.41
CA LEU A 27 -7.77 -4.08 16.98
C LEU A 27 -8.93 -4.60 16.12
N GLU A 28 -9.56 -3.73 15.34
CA GLU A 28 -10.60 -4.05 14.38
C GLU A 28 -10.09 -4.94 13.24
N ALA A 29 -8.77 -4.94 13.00
CA ALA A 29 -8.11 -5.72 11.95
C ALA A 29 -6.95 -6.56 12.50
N THR A 30 -7.14 -7.20 13.67
CA THR A 30 -6.14 -8.06 14.32
C THR A 30 -6.67 -9.48 14.49
N GLY A 31 -5.86 -10.49 14.22
CA GLY A 31 -6.17 -11.90 14.40
C GLY A 31 -7.28 -12.37 13.46
N LYS A 32 -8.35 -12.98 14.00
CA LYS A 32 -9.50 -13.44 13.21
C LYS A 32 -10.19 -12.30 12.47
N ARG A 33 -10.23 -11.10 13.09
CA ARG A 33 -10.84 -9.91 12.46
C ARG A 33 -10.07 -9.46 11.22
N ALA A 34 -8.74 -9.65 11.19
CA ALA A 34 -7.95 -9.37 9.99
C ALA A 34 -8.40 -10.24 8.80
N VAL A 35 -8.63 -11.54 9.04
CA VAL A 35 -9.15 -12.46 8.02
C VAL A 35 -10.56 -12.10 7.57
N GLU A 36 -11.45 -11.83 8.53
CA GLU A 36 -12.84 -11.46 8.25
C GLU A 36 -12.91 -10.17 7.40
N LEU A 37 -12.14 -9.14 7.80
CA LEU A 37 -12.08 -7.88 7.05
C LEU A 37 -11.48 -8.09 5.66
N SER A 38 -10.42 -8.89 5.52
CA SER A 38 -9.79 -9.17 4.22
C SER A 38 -10.76 -9.87 3.26
N LYS A 39 -11.56 -10.83 3.72
CA LYS A 39 -12.59 -11.49 2.91
C LYS A 39 -13.71 -10.55 2.47
N ARG A 40 -14.13 -9.63 3.34
CA ARG A 40 -15.10 -8.59 2.98
C ARG A 40 -14.55 -7.64 1.92
N ILE A 41 -13.27 -7.25 2.05
CA ILE A 41 -12.56 -6.42 1.08
C ILE A 41 -12.43 -7.14 -0.27
N GLU A 42 -12.03 -8.40 -0.26
CA GLU A 42 -11.93 -9.24 -1.47
C GLU A 42 -13.27 -9.34 -2.20
N LYS A 43 -14.35 -9.63 -1.49
CA LYS A 43 -15.71 -9.71 -2.05
C LYS A 43 -16.06 -8.41 -2.80
N VAL A 44 -15.85 -7.24 -2.19
CA VAL A 44 -16.15 -5.95 -2.84
C VAL A 44 -15.23 -5.73 -4.05
N SER A 45 -13.95 -6.08 -3.94
CA SER A 45 -12.99 -6.00 -5.04
C SER A 45 -13.44 -6.80 -6.26
N GLU A 46 -13.87 -8.05 -6.05
CA GLU A 46 -14.38 -8.93 -7.10
C GLU A 46 -15.70 -8.41 -7.70
N GLU A 47 -16.67 -8.02 -6.86
CA GLU A 47 -17.97 -7.51 -7.30
C GLU A 47 -17.87 -6.23 -8.14
N GLN A 48 -16.89 -5.37 -7.82
CA GLN A 48 -16.69 -4.07 -8.50
C GLN A 48 -15.64 -4.13 -9.62
N GLY A 49 -14.84 -5.20 -9.70
CA GLY A 49 -13.76 -5.32 -10.67
C GLY A 49 -12.59 -4.35 -10.43
N VAL A 50 -12.41 -3.84 -9.20
CA VAL A 50 -11.34 -2.89 -8.85
C VAL A 50 -10.25 -3.61 -8.06
N ARG A 51 -8.99 -3.37 -8.39
CA ARG A 51 -7.84 -4.02 -7.74
C ARG A 51 -7.60 -3.45 -6.34
N VAL A 52 -7.67 -4.33 -5.34
CA VAL A 52 -7.48 -3.99 -3.93
C VAL A 52 -6.41 -4.91 -3.34
N GLY A 53 -5.65 -4.40 -2.37
CA GLY A 53 -4.74 -5.20 -1.55
C GLY A 53 -4.85 -4.80 -0.08
N VAL A 54 -4.33 -5.63 0.80
CA VAL A 54 -4.37 -5.42 2.25
C VAL A 54 -2.98 -5.54 2.87
N ALA A 55 -2.73 -4.77 3.94
CA ALA A 55 -1.48 -4.84 4.69
C ALA A 55 -1.76 -5.12 6.17
N PRO A 56 -1.94 -6.40 6.57
CA PRO A 56 -2.16 -6.80 7.94
C PRO A 56 -0.89 -6.71 8.77
N GLN A 57 -0.99 -6.87 10.11
CA GLN A 57 0.16 -7.02 10.99
C GLN A 57 0.95 -8.30 10.66
N PHE A 58 2.24 -8.34 11.00
CA PHE A 58 3.14 -9.45 10.67
C PHE A 58 2.59 -10.81 11.12
N CYS A 59 2.02 -10.90 12.34
CA CYS A 59 1.46 -12.12 12.91
C CYS A 59 0.21 -12.63 12.14
N ASP A 60 -0.37 -11.82 11.28
CA ASP A 60 -1.59 -12.13 10.56
C ASP A 60 -1.37 -12.36 9.05
N ILE A 61 -0.15 -12.10 8.52
CA ILE A 61 0.15 -12.22 7.10
C ILE A 61 -0.19 -13.62 6.58
N GLU A 62 0.37 -14.66 7.18
CA GLU A 62 0.18 -16.05 6.72
C GLU A 62 -1.29 -16.46 6.70
N ARG A 63 -2.03 -16.16 7.79
CA ARG A 63 -3.44 -16.53 7.87
C ARG A 63 -4.33 -15.73 6.91
N VAL A 64 -4.00 -14.46 6.65
CA VAL A 64 -4.70 -13.63 5.66
C VAL A 64 -4.38 -14.13 4.26
N ALA A 65 -3.11 -14.29 3.91
CA ALA A 65 -2.67 -14.78 2.61
C ALA A 65 -3.21 -16.17 2.25
N ALA A 66 -3.40 -17.03 3.25
CA ALA A 66 -4.04 -18.35 3.06
C ALA A 66 -5.57 -18.28 2.90
N SER A 67 -6.19 -17.12 3.13
CA SER A 67 -7.65 -16.96 3.19
C SER A 67 -8.25 -16.12 2.07
N VAL A 68 -7.44 -15.37 1.31
CA VAL A 68 -7.86 -14.49 0.22
C VAL A 68 -6.92 -14.60 -0.98
N ASP A 69 -7.42 -14.23 -2.16
CA ASP A 69 -6.63 -14.19 -3.40
C ASP A 69 -6.15 -12.77 -3.76
N ILE A 70 -6.66 -11.73 -3.09
CA ILE A 70 -6.17 -10.36 -3.25
C ILE A 70 -4.74 -10.21 -2.69
N PRO A 71 -3.93 -9.27 -3.22
CA PRO A 71 -2.55 -9.05 -2.78
C PRO A 71 -2.43 -8.72 -1.30
N VAL A 72 -1.52 -9.40 -0.60
CA VAL A 72 -1.20 -9.16 0.82
C VAL A 72 0.17 -8.52 0.95
N PHE A 73 0.26 -7.43 1.69
CA PHE A 73 1.49 -6.67 1.91
C PHE A 73 1.91 -6.74 3.38
N ALA A 74 3.20 -6.82 3.65
CA ALA A 74 3.71 -6.52 4.98
C ALA A 74 3.69 -5.01 5.23
N GLN A 75 3.64 -4.62 6.51
CA GLN A 75 3.71 -3.20 6.89
C GLN A 75 5.15 -2.66 6.93
N HIS A 76 6.16 -3.53 6.87
CA HIS A 76 7.58 -3.20 6.91
C HIS A 76 8.45 -4.43 6.61
N ILE A 77 9.70 -4.21 6.18
CA ILE A 77 10.83 -5.12 6.27
C ILE A 77 12.06 -4.35 6.75
N ASP A 78 12.95 -5.01 7.48
CA ASP A 78 14.20 -4.41 7.88
C ASP A 78 15.27 -4.56 6.77
N SER A 79 16.16 -3.58 6.68
CA SER A 79 17.21 -3.48 5.66
C SER A 79 18.44 -4.30 6.03
N MET A 80 18.29 -5.62 6.19
CA MET A 80 19.37 -6.51 6.62
C MET A 80 19.24 -7.92 6.05
N PRO A 81 20.35 -8.63 5.81
CA PRO A 81 20.33 -10.02 5.37
C PRO A 81 19.94 -10.97 6.51
N ALA A 82 19.61 -12.22 6.15
CA ALA A 82 19.40 -13.29 7.11
C ALA A 82 20.63 -13.52 8.00
N GLY A 83 20.40 -13.71 9.30
CA GLY A 83 21.49 -13.90 10.27
C GLY A 83 21.11 -13.58 11.72
N ALA A 84 22.07 -13.15 12.51
CA ALA A 84 21.92 -12.84 13.93
C ALA A 84 21.27 -11.47 14.14
N SER A 85 19.94 -11.39 13.97
CA SER A 85 19.16 -10.14 14.02
C SER A 85 17.82 -10.35 14.72
N THR A 86 17.88 -10.81 15.97
CA THR A 86 16.68 -11.09 16.79
C THR A 86 15.76 -9.86 16.85
N GLY A 87 14.48 -10.06 16.57
CA GLY A 87 13.44 -9.02 16.64
C GLY A 87 13.25 -8.20 15.36
N HIS A 88 14.08 -8.43 14.34
CA HIS A 88 13.93 -7.78 13.03
C HIS A 88 12.98 -8.56 12.10
N VAL A 89 12.47 -7.87 11.10
CA VAL A 89 11.56 -8.42 10.09
C VAL A 89 12.32 -8.71 8.81
N LEU A 90 12.59 -9.99 8.58
CA LEU A 90 13.33 -10.48 7.41
C LEU A 90 12.43 -10.52 6.16
N ALA A 91 12.92 -10.04 5.03
CA ALA A 91 12.17 -10.02 3.76
C ALA A 91 11.75 -11.42 3.30
N GLU A 92 12.66 -12.40 3.38
CA GLU A 92 12.40 -13.80 3.03
C GLU A 92 11.31 -14.44 3.93
N SER A 93 11.28 -14.08 5.21
CA SER A 93 10.24 -14.56 6.14
C SER A 93 8.86 -14.01 5.77
N VAL A 94 8.80 -12.72 5.42
CA VAL A 94 7.58 -12.08 4.95
C VAL A 94 7.08 -12.72 3.65
N LYS A 95 7.99 -12.99 2.70
CA LYS A 95 7.66 -13.70 1.45
C LYS A 95 7.18 -15.12 1.71
N ALA A 96 7.86 -15.85 2.59
CA ALA A 96 7.47 -17.23 2.95
C ALA A 96 6.09 -17.28 3.63
N ALA A 97 5.70 -16.23 4.36
CA ALA A 97 4.37 -16.09 4.94
C ALA A 97 3.27 -15.78 3.89
N GLY A 98 3.62 -15.67 2.61
CA GLY A 98 2.68 -15.47 1.51
C GLY A 98 2.42 -14.02 1.13
N ALA A 99 3.23 -13.07 1.61
CA ALA A 99 3.10 -11.68 1.18
C ALA A 99 3.51 -11.48 -0.28
N ASP A 100 2.80 -10.60 -0.98
CA ASP A 100 3.09 -10.15 -2.34
C ASP A 100 3.95 -8.89 -2.38
N GLY A 101 4.00 -8.15 -1.27
CA GLY A 101 4.75 -6.89 -1.17
C GLY A 101 4.95 -6.41 0.26
N THR A 102 5.50 -5.22 0.38
CA THR A 102 5.76 -4.56 1.67
C THR A 102 5.66 -3.04 1.58
N LEU A 103 5.17 -2.41 2.66
CA LEU A 103 5.38 -0.99 2.90
C LEU A 103 6.81 -0.76 3.41
N ILE A 104 7.38 0.38 3.09
CA ILE A 104 8.72 0.83 3.51
C ILE A 104 8.63 2.31 3.89
N ASN A 105 9.29 2.71 4.97
CA ASN A 105 9.38 4.11 5.40
C ASN A 105 8.03 4.79 5.71
N HIS A 106 7.03 4.05 6.17
CA HIS A 106 5.79 4.68 6.64
C HIS A 106 6.11 5.69 7.76
N SER A 107 5.38 6.81 7.84
CA SER A 107 5.64 7.91 8.79
C SER A 107 5.63 7.46 10.27
N GLU A 108 4.91 6.39 10.60
CA GLU A 108 4.91 5.77 11.93
C GLU A 108 6.18 4.91 12.19
N ARG A 109 6.98 4.61 11.15
CA ARG A 109 8.25 3.89 11.23
C ARG A 109 9.25 4.43 10.19
N PRO A 110 9.76 5.65 10.38
CA PRO A 110 10.66 6.30 9.43
C PRO A 110 12.03 5.61 9.40
N LEU A 111 12.62 5.59 8.20
CA LEU A 111 13.91 4.97 7.92
C LEU A 111 14.91 6.02 7.38
N ARG A 112 16.21 5.76 7.51
CA ARG A 112 17.23 6.51 6.80
C ARG A 112 17.19 6.19 5.31
N LEU A 113 17.60 7.10 4.46
CA LEU A 113 17.59 6.91 3.00
C LEU A 113 18.37 5.66 2.56
N ALA A 114 19.52 5.38 3.19
CA ALA A 114 20.31 4.17 2.91
C ALA A 114 19.55 2.86 3.29
N ASP A 115 18.75 2.90 4.36
CA ASP A 115 17.94 1.74 4.77
C ASP A 115 16.74 1.56 3.83
N ILE A 116 16.16 2.65 3.31
CA ILE A 116 15.10 2.59 2.28
C ILE A 116 15.64 1.93 1.02
N ASP A 117 16.80 2.39 0.53
CA ASP A 117 17.43 1.83 -0.66
C ASP A 117 17.70 0.33 -0.51
N MET A 118 18.32 -0.08 0.59
CA MET A 118 18.59 -1.48 0.89
C MET A 118 17.29 -2.30 0.98
N ALA A 119 16.25 -1.78 1.66
CA ALA A 119 14.98 -2.47 1.79
C ALA A 119 14.28 -2.67 0.43
N VAL A 120 14.33 -1.67 -0.46
CA VAL A 120 13.80 -1.80 -1.84
C VAL A 120 14.56 -2.88 -2.61
N GLN A 121 15.90 -2.91 -2.52
CA GLN A 121 16.70 -3.94 -3.18
C GLN A 121 16.41 -5.35 -2.64
N LEU A 122 16.26 -5.50 -1.31
CA LEU A 122 15.88 -6.77 -0.69
C LEU A 122 14.47 -7.21 -1.10
N ALA A 123 13.50 -6.29 -1.14
CA ALA A 123 12.16 -6.58 -1.64
C ALA A 123 12.21 -7.12 -3.09
N LYS A 124 12.96 -6.46 -3.97
CA LYS A 124 13.15 -6.88 -5.36
C LYS A 124 13.80 -8.26 -5.47
N GLN A 125 14.86 -8.53 -4.70
CA GLN A 125 15.56 -9.82 -4.69
C GLN A 125 14.67 -10.98 -4.19
N THR A 126 13.77 -10.71 -3.23
CA THR A 126 12.85 -11.70 -2.68
C THR A 126 11.54 -11.82 -3.45
N GLY A 127 11.33 -11.02 -4.50
CA GLY A 127 10.10 -10.99 -5.28
C GLY A 127 8.91 -10.40 -4.52
N LEU A 128 9.17 -9.44 -3.61
CA LEU A 128 8.17 -8.60 -2.97
C LEU A 128 8.05 -7.28 -3.73
N ARG A 129 6.82 -6.84 -3.98
CA ARG A 129 6.56 -5.47 -4.45
C ARG A 129 6.80 -4.47 -3.33
N SER A 130 7.44 -3.36 -3.63
CA SER A 130 7.79 -2.31 -2.68
C SER A 130 6.89 -1.09 -2.81
N VAL A 131 6.35 -0.60 -1.68
CA VAL A 131 5.61 0.66 -1.58
C VAL A 131 6.35 1.56 -0.59
N VAL A 132 7.06 2.57 -1.09
CA VAL A 132 7.82 3.50 -0.24
C VAL A 132 6.97 4.71 0.09
N CYS A 133 6.74 4.97 1.37
CA CYS A 133 6.00 6.16 1.84
C CYS A 133 6.91 7.38 1.88
N ALA A 134 6.40 8.53 1.45
CA ALA A 134 7.13 9.80 1.42
C ALA A 134 6.21 10.98 1.74
N GLY A 135 6.61 11.83 2.69
CA GLY A 135 5.79 12.94 3.19
C GLY A 135 5.87 14.23 2.35
N THR A 136 6.78 14.32 1.38
CA THR A 136 6.95 15.53 0.55
C THR A 136 7.31 15.18 -0.88
N ALA A 137 7.02 16.07 -1.83
CA ALA A 137 7.35 15.89 -3.24
C ALA A 137 8.87 15.72 -3.49
N ARG A 138 9.73 16.38 -2.69
CA ARG A 138 11.19 16.21 -2.77
C ARG A 138 11.61 14.81 -2.31
N LEU A 139 11.03 14.32 -1.21
CA LEU A 139 11.34 12.99 -0.69
C LEU A 139 10.80 11.92 -1.64
N SER A 140 9.58 12.09 -2.20
CA SER A 140 9.02 11.18 -3.21
C SER A 140 9.97 11.00 -4.40
N ALA A 141 10.52 12.10 -4.93
CA ALA A 141 11.50 12.04 -6.00
C ALA A 141 12.82 11.35 -5.57
N ALA A 142 13.29 11.62 -4.35
CA ALA A 142 14.54 11.03 -3.87
C ALA A 142 14.45 9.50 -3.70
N VAL A 143 13.35 9.01 -3.11
CA VAL A 143 13.17 7.56 -2.92
C VAL A 143 12.88 6.82 -4.23
N SER A 144 12.42 7.52 -5.28
CA SER A 144 12.19 6.91 -6.60
C SER A 144 13.48 6.52 -7.31
N LEU A 145 14.65 7.05 -6.87
CA LEU A 145 15.97 6.64 -7.35
C LEU A 145 16.33 5.20 -6.95
N SER A 146 15.75 4.68 -5.88
CA SER A 146 15.91 3.27 -5.48
C SER A 146 15.06 2.30 -6.31
N GLU A 147 14.29 2.82 -7.28
CA GLU A 147 13.42 2.07 -8.19
C GLU A 147 12.36 1.19 -7.46
N PRO A 148 11.59 1.74 -6.49
CA PRO A 148 10.48 1.00 -5.92
C PRO A 148 9.36 0.80 -6.95
N ASP A 149 8.51 -0.19 -6.73
CA ASP A 149 7.32 -0.40 -7.58
C ASP A 149 6.33 0.75 -7.43
N MET A 150 6.18 1.25 -6.20
CA MET A 150 5.24 2.34 -5.88
C MET A 150 5.82 3.32 -4.85
N VAL A 151 5.39 4.59 -4.95
CA VAL A 151 5.60 5.61 -3.92
C VAL A 151 4.25 6.07 -3.40
N ALA A 152 4.04 6.03 -2.08
CA ALA A 152 2.84 6.56 -1.43
C ALA A 152 3.13 7.97 -0.87
N ILE A 153 2.32 8.95 -1.29
CA ILE A 153 2.43 10.35 -0.84
C ILE A 153 1.63 10.50 0.45
N GLU A 154 2.32 10.65 1.58
CA GLU A 154 1.72 10.72 2.91
C GLU A 154 2.27 11.89 3.73
N PRO A 155 1.79 13.15 3.52
CA PRO A 155 2.12 14.25 4.43
C PRO A 155 1.74 13.88 5.86
N PRO A 156 2.71 13.78 6.80
CA PRO A 156 2.45 13.24 8.13
C PRO A 156 1.37 13.99 8.92
N GLU A 157 1.26 15.30 8.70
CA GLU A 157 0.29 16.19 9.33
C GLU A 157 -1.17 15.90 8.96
N LEU A 158 -1.42 15.15 7.88
CA LEU A 158 -2.77 14.79 7.41
C LEU A 158 -3.15 13.34 7.74
N ILE A 159 -2.19 12.52 8.18
CA ILE A 159 -2.47 11.10 8.50
C ILE A 159 -3.43 11.00 9.69
N GLY A 160 -4.49 10.22 9.52
CA GLY A 160 -5.48 9.97 10.57
C GLY A 160 -6.41 11.15 10.90
N THR A 161 -6.30 12.27 10.17
CA THR A 161 -7.13 13.46 10.42
C THR A 161 -8.49 13.41 9.72
N GLY A 162 -8.69 12.53 8.73
CA GLY A 162 -9.85 12.54 7.83
C GLY A 162 -9.86 13.69 6.83
N ARG A 163 -8.75 14.46 6.74
CA ARG A 163 -8.57 15.56 5.79
C ARG A 163 -7.68 15.08 4.65
N ALA A 164 -8.28 14.83 3.49
CA ALA A 164 -7.57 14.25 2.35
C ALA A 164 -6.55 15.22 1.76
N VAL A 165 -5.30 14.76 1.56
CA VAL A 165 -4.23 15.55 0.92
C VAL A 165 -4.62 16.00 -0.48
N SER A 166 -5.38 15.20 -1.21
CA SER A 166 -5.90 15.52 -2.54
C SER A 166 -6.83 16.75 -2.58
N LYS A 167 -7.43 17.11 -1.44
CA LYS A 167 -8.29 18.30 -1.29
C LYS A 167 -7.61 19.44 -0.53
N GLU A 168 -6.87 19.12 0.53
CA GLU A 168 -6.24 20.12 1.39
C GLU A 168 -4.98 20.74 0.75
N ASN A 169 -4.15 19.90 0.12
CA ASN A 169 -2.87 20.30 -0.48
C ASN A 169 -2.67 19.62 -1.84
N PRO A 170 -3.55 19.84 -2.84
CA PRO A 170 -3.47 19.17 -4.15
C PRO A 170 -2.15 19.41 -4.88
N GLU A 171 -1.49 20.54 -4.61
CA GLU A 171 -0.17 20.87 -5.17
C GLU A 171 0.93 19.93 -4.68
N ILE A 172 0.85 19.38 -3.46
CA ILE A 172 1.81 18.37 -2.97
C ILE A 172 1.69 17.11 -3.82
N VAL A 173 0.46 16.69 -4.13
CA VAL A 173 0.20 15.51 -4.96
C VAL A 173 0.72 15.72 -6.37
N THR A 174 0.31 16.81 -7.04
CA THR A 174 0.70 17.10 -8.43
C THR A 174 2.20 17.33 -8.60
N ASP A 175 2.85 18.01 -7.62
CA ASP A 175 4.32 18.20 -7.64
C ASP A 175 5.05 16.88 -7.41
N SER A 176 4.53 16.01 -6.53
CA SER A 176 5.09 14.66 -6.33
C SER A 176 5.00 13.82 -7.60
N VAL A 177 3.82 13.76 -8.25
CA VAL A 177 3.63 13.04 -9.51
C VAL A 177 4.64 13.51 -10.56
N LYS A 178 4.72 14.82 -10.79
CA LYS A 178 5.64 15.41 -11.78
C LYS A 178 7.12 15.09 -11.47
N ARG A 179 7.53 15.16 -10.19
CA ARG A 179 8.92 14.92 -9.81
C ARG A 179 9.29 13.45 -9.85
N VAL A 180 8.41 12.56 -9.38
CA VAL A 180 8.62 11.11 -9.45
C VAL A 180 8.76 10.67 -10.90
N HIS A 181 7.80 11.02 -11.78
CA HIS A 181 7.85 10.63 -13.19
C HIS A 181 9.04 11.22 -13.97
N ARG A 182 9.57 12.37 -13.53
CA ARG A 182 10.81 12.92 -14.10
C ARG A 182 12.04 12.08 -13.73
N VAL A 183 12.05 11.48 -12.55
CA VAL A 183 13.13 10.61 -12.05
C VAL A 183 12.98 9.20 -12.61
N ASN A 184 11.80 8.63 -12.45
CA ASN A 184 11.48 7.28 -12.90
C ASN A 184 10.00 7.18 -13.28
N PRO A 185 9.65 7.20 -14.59
CA PRO A 185 8.26 7.14 -15.04
C PRO A 185 7.59 5.77 -14.82
N ALA A 186 8.36 4.72 -14.49
CA ALA A 186 7.82 3.40 -14.21
C ALA A 186 7.28 3.26 -12.76
N VAL A 187 7.66 4.17 -11.85
CA VAL A 187 7.20 4.15 -10.46
C VAL A 187 5.75 4.63 -10.40
N ARG A 188 4.88 3.79 -9.88
CA ARG A 188 3.47 4.12 -9.65
C ARG A 188 3.31 4.97 -8.38
N ILE A 189 2.29 5.81 -8.36
CA ILE A 189 2.08 6.77 -7.27
C ILE A 189 0.75 6.53 -6.58
N LEU A 190 0.78 6.32 -5.27
CA LEU A 190 -0.41 6.22 -4.42
C LEU A 190 -0.59 7.51 -3.62
N CYS A 191 -1.84 7.96 -3.48
CA CYS A 191 -2.19 9.04 -2.56
C CYS A 191 -2.56 8.43 -1.20
N GLY A 192 -1.87 8.79 -0.11
CA GLY A 192 -1.89 8.02 1.14
C GLY A 192 -2.34 8.76 2.40
N ALA A 193 -2.73 10.04 2.37
CA ALA A 193 -3.09 10.76 3.61
C ALA A 193 -4.54 11.25 3.61
N GLY A 194 -5.26 10.92 4.71
CA GLY A 194 -6.57 11.48 5.03
C GLY A 194 -7.74 11.03 4.16
N ILE A 195 -7.55 10.06 3.27
CA ILE A 195 -8.61 9.53 2.40
C ILE A 195 -9.69 8.84 3.23
N SER A 196 -10.94 9.27 3.07
CA SER A 196 -12.08 8.78 3.84
C SER A 196 -13.39 8.64 3.05
N THR A 197 -13.48 9.22 1.86
CA THR A 197 -14.67 9.19 0.98
C THR A 197 -14.31 8.86 -0.46
N GLY A 198 -15.28 8.40 -1.25
CA GLY A 198 -15.10 8.19 -2.70
C GLY A 198 -14.69 9.47 -3.44
N ASP A 199 -15.17 10.64 -3.00
CA ASP A 199 -14.75 11.92 -3.60
C ASP A 199 -13.28 12.27 -3.32
N ASP A 200 -12.70 11.77 -2.23
CA ASP A 200 -11.26 11.92 -1.97
C ASP A 200 -10.45 11.04 -2.90
N VAL A 201 -10.92 9.82 -3.16
CA VAL A 201 -10.32 8.89 -4.14
C VAL A 201 -10.39 9.48 -5.55
N TYR A 202 -11.56 9.94 -5.97
CA TYR A 202 -11.73 10.60 -7.27
C TYR A 202 -10.78 11.80 -7.44
N ALA A 203 -10.71 12.66 -6.42
CA ALA A 203 -9.80 13.81 -6.44
C ALA A 203 -8.33 13.38 -6.57
N ALA A 204 -7.90 12.35 -5.82
CA ALA A 204 -6.53 11.84 -5.88
C ALA A 204 -6.17 11.33 -7.30
N LEU A 205 -7.03 10.52 -7.89
CA LEU A 205 -6.82 9.96 -9.23
C LEU A 205 -6.80 11.06 -10.31
N LYS A 206 -7.68 12.08 -10.20
CA LYS A 206 -7.66 13.25 -11.11
C LYS A 206 -6.39 14.09 -11.01
N LEU A 207 -5.66 14.03 -9.90
CA LEU A 207 -4.34 14.67 -9.73
C LEU A 207 -3.19 13.84 -10.35
N GLY A 208 -3.50 12.68 -10.96
CA GLY A 208 -2.55 11.84 -11.67
C GLY A 208 -1.89 10.75 -10.81
N THR A 209 -2.52 10.37 -9.69
CA THR A 209 -2.05 9.19 -8.93
C THR A 209 -2.62 7.89 -9.52
N ASP A 210 -1.89 6.79 -9.34
CA ASP A 210 -2.24 5.44 -9.81
C ASP A 210 -3.04 4.64 -8.78
N GLY A 211 -3.52 5.29 -7.72
CA GLY A 211 -4.29 4.67 -6.66
C GLY A 211 -4.17 5.36 -5.31
N ILE A 212 -4.55 4.65 -4.25
CA ILE A 212 -4.52 5.18 -2.89
C ILE A 212 -3.90 4.18 -1.90
N LEU A 213 -3.37 4.72 -0.79
CA LEU A 213 -3.03 3.99 0.43
C LEU A 213 -3.91 4.53 1.55
N VAL A 214 -4.79 3.69 2.11
CA VAL A 214 -5.78 4.09 3.11
C VAL A 214 -5.71 3.17 4.34
N ALA A 215 -6.10 3.67 5.50
CA ALA A 215 -6.15 2.90 6.74
C ALA A 215 -7.50 3.08 7.46
N SER A 216 -7.60 4.04 8.38
CA SER A 216 -8.76 4.21 9.28
C SER A 216 -10.08 4.44 8.55
N GLY A 217 -10.05 5.05 7.38
CA GLY A 217 -11.26 5.28 6.56
C GLY A 217 -12.02 4.01 6.23
N ILE A 218 -11.32 2.87 6.09
CA ILE A 218 -11.91 1.55 5.89
C ILE A 218 -11.92 0.75 7.20
N VAL A 219 -10.76 0.61 7.86
CA VAL A 219 -10.58 -0.31 9.00
C VAL A 219 -11.48 0.03 10.19
N LYS A 220 -11.76 1.32 10.42
CA LYS A 220 -12.61 1.80 11.51
C LYS A 220 -14.03 2.18 11.07
N ALA A 221 -14.38 1.96 9.82
CA ALA A 221 -15.71 2.25 9.34
C ALA A 221 -16.75 1.34 10.03
N ALA A 222 -17.93 1.87 10.30
CA ALA A 222 -19.05 1.07 10.78
C ALA A 222 -19.48 0.03 9.75
N ASP A 223 -19.39 0.37 8.46
CA ASP A 223 -19.57 -0.53 7.33
C ASP A 223 -18.40 -0.39 6.33
N PRO A 224 -17.34 -1.20 6.50
CA PRO A 224 -16.19 -1.17 5.59
C PRO A 224 -16.52 -1.52 4.13
N GLU A 225 -17.52 -2.40 3.88
CA GLU A 225 -17.92 -2.78 2.52
C GLU A 225 -18.56 -1.59 1.79
N GLN A 226 -19.46 -0.86 2.45
CA GLN A 226 -20.09 0.32 1.86
C GLN A 226 -19.06 1.42 1.54
N VAL A 227 -18.12 1.66 2.45
CA VAL A 227 -17.06 2.67 2.20
C VAL A 227 -16.17 2.24 1.04
N LEU A 228 -15.74 0.97 1.02
CA LEU A 228 -14.92 0.45 -0.08
C LEU A 228 -15.68 0.47 -1.41
N SER A 229 -16.96 0.13 -1.44
CA SER A 229 -17.78 0.26 -2.66
C SER A 229 -17.78 1.67 -3.19
N SER A 230 -17.94 2.69 -2.32
CA SER A 230 -17.86 4.10 -2.74
C SER A 230 -16.49 4.48 -3.32
N PHE A 231 -15.40 3.86 -2.85
CA PHE A 231 -14.05 4.05 -3.38
C PHE A 231 -13.91 3.41 -4.76
N CYS A 232 -14.42 2.18 -4.93
CA CYS A 232 -14.42 1.49 -6.22
C CYS A 232 -15.25 2.24 -7.27
N GLU A 233 -16.45 2.73 -6.91
CA GLU A 233 -17.25 3.58 -7.77
C GLU A 233 -16.51 4.85 -8.21
N ALA A 234 -15.73 5.45 -7.29
CA ALA A 234 -14.92 6.63 -7.61
C ALA A 234 -13.79 6.30 -8.60
N VAL A 235 -13.17 5.11 -8.50
CA VAL A 235 -12.19 4.61 -9.47
C VAL A 235 -12.82 4.49 -10.86
N LEU A 236 -13.96 3.81 -10.97
CA LEU A 236 -14.66 3.59 -12.24
C LEU A 236 -15.20 4.89 -12.91
N ARG A 237 -15.37 5.96 -12.12
CA ARG A 237 -15.76 7.29 -12.65
C ARG A 237 -14.61 8.05 -13.30
N VAL A 238 -13.35 7.63 -13.09
CA VAL A 238 -12.16 8.32 -13.65
C VAL A 238 -11.84 7.81 -15.05
N GLU A 239 -12.18 6.55 -15.33
CA GLU A 239 -12.07 5.92 -16.64
C GLU A 239 -13.08 6.54 -17.63
#